data_ac8b5ca6fdbd8bc256085a97b8a03fa6
#
_entry.id   ac8b5ca6fdbd8bc256085a97b8a03fa6
#
_cell.length_a   1.000
_cell.length_b   1.000
_cell.length_c   1.000
_cell.angle_alpha   90.00
_cell.angle_beta   90.00
_cell.angle_gamma   90.00
#
_symmetry.space_group_name_H-M   'P 1'
#
loop_
_entity.id
_entity.type
_entity.pdbx_description
1 polymer ?
#
loop_
_entity_poly.entity_id
_entity_poly.type
_entity_poly.pdbx_seq_one_letter_code
_entity_poly.pdbx_strand_id
1 'polypeptide(L)'
;KYLSFFSWVLFISFAAAEDNRCYELRVYTANEGKLDALNARFRDHTCKLFEKHGFTNVGYWTPAEKSDNRLIYVISSPNRKSHNESFKSFLNDPDWKNAYRASIKNGKLVAKIESTFLKTTDYSPKIESTITKNPRIFELRTYVTANDRLDNLNARFRDHTCKIFENHGMKNVAYWTPTDENKGSANTLIYIISHKNQNQAKNNWKGFISDEAWKKARAASVKDGKILASAPKNVFLK
;
A
#
# COMPACT_ATOMS: atom_id res chain seq x y z
N LYS A 1 17.53 40.16 -45.34
CA LYS A 1 17.70 38.72 -45.08
C LYS A 1 17.64 38.54 -43.58
N TYR A 2 16.49 38.09 -43.07
CA TYR A 2 16.33 37.70 -41.65
C TYR A 2 16.45 36.20 -41.58
N LEU A 3 17.49 35.71 -40.87
CA LEU A 3 17.60 34.30 -40.46
C LEU A 3 16.74 34.09 -39.21
N SER A 4 15.69 33.28 -39.35
CA SER A 4 14.88 32.82 -38.23
C SER A 4 15.55 31.58 -37.60
N PHE A 5 16.03 31.70 -36.38
CA PHE A 5 16.52 30.58 -35.60
C PHE A 5 15.33 29.85 -34.96
N PHE A 6 14.97 28.68 -35.48
CA PHE A 6 14.03 27.76 -34.81
C PHE A 6 14.82 27.01 -33.71
N SER A 7 14.55 27.38 -32.47
CA SER A 7 15.06 26.63 -31.31
C SER A 7 14.17 25.42 -31.05
N TRP A 8 14.71 24.23 -31.30
CA TRP A 8 14.04 22.97 -30.92
C TRP A 8 14.23 22.74 -29.43
N VAL A 9 13.17 22.91 -28.66
CA VAL A 9 13.17 22.49 -27.24
C VAL A 9 12.91 20.98 -27.20
N LEU A 10 13.98 20.22 -26.92
CA LEU A 10 13.89 18.80 -26.68
C LEU A 10 13.23 18.58 -25.31
N PHE A 11 11.96 18.17 -25.29
CA PHE A 11 11.32 17.67 -24.07
C PHE A 11 11.85 16.26 -23.79
N ILE A 12 12.86 16.14 -22.93
CA ILE A 12 13.29 14.86 -22.38
C ILE A 12 12.23 14.48 -21.33
N SER A 13 11.31 13.62 -21.74
CA SER A 13 10.40 12.94 -20.79
C SER A 13 11.24 11.93 -20.00
N PHE A 14 11.57 12.23 -18.75
CA PHE A 14 12.07 11.23 -17.83
C PHE A 14 10.91 10.29 -17.49
N ALA A 15 10.83 9.16 -18.16
CA ALA A 15 10.02 8.05 -17.69
C ALA A 15 10.59 7.67 -16.30
N ALA A 16 9.76 7.72 -15.27
CA ALA A 16 10.13 7.19 -13.97
C ALA A 16 10.52 5.73 -14.17
N ALA A 17 11.71 5.34 -13.69
CA ALA A 17 12.14 3.94 -13.78
C ALA A 17 11.10 3.06 -13.09
N GLU A 18 10.68 2.00 -13.76
CA GLU A 18 9.73 1.03 -13.23
C GLU A 18 10.30 0.44 -11.92
N ASP A 19 9.49 0.50 -10.87
CA ASP A 19 9.89 -0.06 -9.57
C ASP A 19 9.69 -1.58 -9.57
N ASN A 20 10.75 -2.31 -9.88
CA ASN A 20 10.77 -3.78 -9.98
C ASN A 20 10.93 -4.47 -8.61
N ARG A 21 10.80 -3.75 -7.51
CA ARG A 21 10.89 -4.33 -6.17
C ARG A 21 9.75 -5.30 -5.89
N CYS A 22 10.04 -6.30 -5.07
CA CYS A 22 9.05 -7.17 -4.47
C CYS A 22 8.55 -6.52 -3.17
N TYR A 23 7.27 -6.29 -3.08
CA TYR A 23 6.60 -5.85 -1.84
C TYR A 23 5.84 -7.00 -1.21
N GLU A 24 5.70 -6.98 0.11
CA GLU A 24 4.83 -7.90 0.84
C GLU A 24 3.97 -7.12 1.84
N LEU A 25 2.66 -7.18 1.63
CA LEU A 25 1.67 -6.74 2.61
C LEU A 25 1.39 -7.88 3.58
N ARG A 26 1.63 -7.64 4.86
CA ARG A 26 1.36 -8.60 5.93
C ARG A 26 0.32 -8.05 6.89
N VAL A 27 -0.63 -8.90 7.24
CA VAL A 27 -1.66 -8.61 8.23
C VAL A 27 -1.56 -9.63 9.35
N TYR A 28 -1.20 -9.16 10.52
CA TYR A 28 -1.12 -9.98 11.74
C TYR A 28 -2.32 -9.68 12.62
N THR A 29 -3.17 -10.66 12.85
CA THR A 29 -4.22 -10.56 13.87
C THR A 29 -3.61 -11.00 15.20
N ALA A 30 -3.54 -10.08 16.16
CA ALA A 30 -3.06 -10.39 17.49
C ALA A 30 -4.07 -11.22 18.26
N ASN A 31 -3.61 -12.01 19.24
CA ASN A 31 -4.50 -12.56 20.24
C ASN A 31 -5.08 -11.44 21.11
N GLU A 32 -6.18 -11.71 21.79
CA GLU A 32 -6.83 -10.73 22.65
C GLU A 32 -5.84 -10.12 23.67
N GLY A 33 -5.83 -8.80 23.78
CA GLY A 33 -4.94 -8.04 24.65
C GLY A 33 -3.44 -8.10 24.28
N LYS A 34 -3.05 -8.67 23.12
CA LYS A 34 -1.63 -8.85 22.74
C LYS A 34 -1.11 -7.86 21.68
N LEU A 35 -1.95 -6.96 21.16
CA LEU A 35 -1.53 -6.03 20.11
C LEU A 35 -0.39 -5.11 20.56
N ASP A 36 -0.44 -4.57 21.78
CA ASP A 36 0.61 -3.66 22.27
C ASP A 36 1.95 -4.39 22.43
N ALA A 37 1.93 -5.62 22.94
CA ALA A 37 3.13 -6.46 23.03
C ALA A 37 3.68 -6.83 21.65
N LEU A 38 2.79 -7.06 20.66
CA LEU A 38 3.18 -7.29 19.28
C LEU A 38 3.85 -6.04 18.69
N ASN A 39 3.25 -4.86 18.85
CA ASN A 39 3.81 -3.59 18.40
C ASN A 39 5.17 -3.31 19.07
N ALA A 40 5.31 -3.57 20.38
CA ALA A 40 6.58 -3.44 21.08
C ALA A 40 7.66 -4.34 20.48
N ARG A 41 7.35 -5.62 20.19
CA ARG A 41 8.31 -6.52 19.55
C ARG A 41 8.77 -6.00 18.18
N PHE A 42 7.84 -5.44 17.37
CA PHE A 42 8.20 -4.87 16.09
C PHE A 42 9.09 -3.64 16.23
N ARG A 43 8.70 -2.68 17.09
CA ARG A 43 9.46 -1.44 17.35
C ARG A 43 10.85 -1.71 17.90
N ASP A 44 10.95 -2.60 18.88
CA ASP A 44 12.16 -2.77 19.69
C ASP A 44 13.13 -3.78 19.05
N HIS A 45 12.65 -4.67 18.17
CA HIS A 45 13.46 -5.75 17.60
C HIS A 45 13.22 -5.97 16.11
N THR A 46 11.97 -6.25 15.67
CA THR A 46 11.70 -6.81 14.34
C THR A 46 12.10 -5.89 13.21
N CYS A 47 11.78 -4.58 13.30
CA CYS A 47 12.08 -3.63 12.24
C CYS A 47 13.59 -3.52 11.97
N LYS A 48 14.39 -3.43 13.04
CA LYS A 48 15.86 -3.39 12.93
C LYS A 48 16.44 -4.69 12.36
N LEU A 49 15.87 -5.83 12.76
CA LEU A 49 16.30 -7.14 12.26
C LEU A 49 15.90 -7.34 10.79
N PHE A 50 14.76 -6.82 10.36
CA PHE A 50 14.41 -6.80 8.94
C PHE A 50 15.44 -6.03 8.11
N GLU A 51 15.85 -4.84 8.56
CA GLU A 51 16.91 -4.06 7.89
C GLU A 51 18.24 -4.81 7.85
N LYS A 52 18.66 -5.43 8.98
CA LYS A 52 19.87 -6.28 9.07
C LYS A 52 19.87 -7.38 8.00
N HIS A 53 18.70 -7.91 7.65
CA HIS A 53 18.53 -8.97 6.67
C HIS A 53 18.12 -8.47 5.28
N GLY A 54 18.27 -7.18 4.98
CA GLY A 54 18.12 -6.62 3.63
C GLY A 54 16.68 -6.29 3.23
N PHE A 55 15.74 -6.25 4.18
CA PHE A 55 14.43 -5.70 3.94
C PHE A 55 14.43 -4.17 4.05
N THR A 56 13.59 -3.53 3.26
CA THR A 56 13.20 -2.13 3.49
C THR A 56 11.86 -2.12 4.21
N ASN A 57 11.82 -1.45 5.38
CA ASN A 57 10.59 -1.17 6.10
C ASN A 57 9.84 -0.06 5.39
N VAL A 58 8.67 -0.37 4.80
CA VAL A 58 7.85 0.59 4.05
C VAL A 58 6.89 1.33 4.97
N GLY A 59 6.16 0.60 5.82
CA GLY A 59 5.26 1.19 6.78
C GLY A 59 4.59 0.17 7.68
N TYR A 60 4.16 0.64 8.87
CA TYR A 60 3.53 -0.16 9.92
C TYR A 60 2.36 0.62 10.49
N TRP A 61 1.21 -0.04 10.57
CA TRP A 61 -0.04 0.60 11.00
C TRP A 61 -0.87 -0.32 11.88
N THR A 62 -1.65 0.29 12.73
CA THR A 62 -2.79 -0.37 13.37
C THR A 62 -4.09 0.25 12.88
N PRO A 63 -5.20 -0.51 12.78
CA PRO A 63 -6.49 0.07 12.45
C PRO A 63 -6.89 1.19 13.43
N ALA A 64 -7.57 2.20 12.90
CA ALA A 64 -8.09 3.30 13.72
C ALA A 64 -9.25 2.84 14.63
N GLU A 65 -9.97 1.79 14.22
CA GLU A 65 -11.00 1.14 15.03
C GLU A 65 -10.34 0.37 16.18
N LYS A 66 -10.71 0.72 17.41
CA LYS A 66 -10.06 0.17 18.61
C LYS A 66 -10.31 -1.33 18.84
N SER A 67 -11.42 -1.85 18.36
CA SER A 67 -11.75 -3.27 18.46
C SER A 67 -10.99 -4.14 17.46
N ASP A 68 -10.33 -3.54 16.48
CA ASP A 68 -9.56 -4.23 15.46
C ASP A 68 -8.10 -4.40 15.93
N ASN A 69 -7.76 -5.60 16.36
CA ASN A 69 -6.47 -5.94 16.97
C ASN A 69 -5.41 -6.39 15.95
N ARG A 70 -5.38 -5.79 14.76
CA ARG A 70 -4.39 -6.12 13.73
C ARG A 70 -3.18 -5.19 13.73
N LEU A 71 -2.03 -5.75 13.41
CA LEU A 71 -0.87 -5.02 12.91
C LEU A 71 -0.78 -5.26 11.39
N ILE A 72 -0.81 -4.18 10.62
CA ILE A 72 -0.73 -4.20 9.16
C ILE A 72 0.57 -3.53 8.75
N TYR A 73 1.38 -4.19 7.91
CA TYR A 73 2.63 -3.62 7.48
C TYR A 73 3.04 -4.04 6.09
N VAL A 74 3.90 -3.23 5.50
CA VAL A 74 4.50 -3.49 4.18
C VAL A 74 6.01 -3.46 4.33
N ILE A 75 6.66 -4.48 3.81
CA ILE A 75 8.11 -4.55 3.63
C ILE A 75 8.42 -4.75 2.15
N SER A 76 9.63 -4.43 1.74
CA SER A 76 10.06 -4.68 0.37
C SER A 76 11.50 -5.19 0.29
N SER A 77 11.79 -5.85 -0.82
CA SER A 77 13.09 -6.40 -1.19
C SER A 77 13.37 -6.15 -2.66
N PRO A 78 14.61 -6.26 -3.15
CA PRO A 78 14.92 -6.05 -4.56
C PRO A 78 14.09 -6.92 -5.51
N ASN A 79 13.81 -8.16 -5.12
CA ASN A 79 12.98 -9.11 -5.88
C ASN A 79 12.48 -10.25 -4.99
N ARG A 80 11.62 -11.15 -5.51
CA ARG A 80 11.04 -12.29 -4.79
C ARG A 80 12.08 -13.28 -4.27
N LYS A 81 13.15 -13.55 -5.02
CA LYS A 81 14.21 -14.44 -4.61
C LYS A 81 14.94 -13.88 -3.39
N SER A 82 15.40 -12.64 -3.48
CA SER A 82 16.07 -11.95 -2.37
C SER A 82 15.16 -11.87 -1.13
N HIS A 83 13.85 -11.65 -1.33
CA HIS A 83 12.88 -11.65 -0.23
C HIS A 83 12.88 -12.99 0.53
N ASN A 84 12.80 -14.09 -0.19
CA ASN A 84 12.75 -15.44 0.42
C ASN A 84 14.06 -15.77 1.16
N GLU A 85 15.21 -15.42 0.57
CA GLU A 85 16.52 -15.61 1.18
C GLU A 85 16.68 -14.77 2.47
N SER A 86 16.29 -13.51 2.42
CA SER A 86 16.28 -12.59 3.56
C SER A 86 15.38 -13.09 4.68
N PHE A 87 14.19 -13.57 4.33
CA PHE A 87 13.23 -14.07 5.32
C PHE A 87 13.76 -15.35 6.01
N LYS A 88 14.35 -16.26 5.25
CA LYS A 88 15.01 -17.45 5.78
C LYS A 88 16.15 -17.07 6.73
N SER A 89 16.99 -16.12 6.35
CA SER A 89 18.10 -15.63 7.16
C SER A 89 17.60 -14.99 8.47
N PHE A 90 16.59 -14.10 8.38
CA PHE A 90 15.93 -13.48 9.51
C PHE A 90 15.37 -14.51 10.51
N LEU A 91 14.65 -15.53 10.04
CA LEU A 91 14.08 -16.57 10.91
C LEU A 91 15.14 -17.39 11.63
N ASN A 92 16.36 -17.48 11.07
CA ASN A 92 17.48 -18.20 11.68
C ASN A 92 18.36 -17.34 12.57
N ASP A 93 18.17 -16.04 12.57
CA ASP A 93 18.95 -15.10 13.39
C ASP A 93 18.77 -15.37 14.89
N PRO A 94 19.86 -15.55 15.67
CA PRO A 94 19.78 -15.73 17.12
C PRO A 94 19.08 -14.60 17.85
N ASP A 95 19.29 -13.34 17.41
CA ASP A 95 18.65 -12.18 18.02
C ASP A 95 17.14 -12.22 17.82
N TRP A 96 16.68 -12.60 16.60
CA TRP A 96 15.26 -12.82 16.36
C TRP A 96 14.70 -13.94 17.22
N LYS A 97 15.37 -15.10 17.30
CA LYS A 97 14.92 -16.23 18.10
C LYS A 97 14.79 -15.87 19.57
N ASN A 98 15.73 -15.07 20.10
CA ASN A 98 15.71 -14.58 21.48
C ASN A 98 14.54 -13.60 21.70
N ALA A 99 14.39 -12.59 20.84
CA ALA A 99 13.30 -11.63 20.90
C ALA A 99 11.92 -12.31 20.80
N TYR A 100 11.78 -13.23 19.86
CA TYR A 100 10.56 -14.02 19.69
C TYR A 100 10.21 -14.79 20.96
N ARG A 101 11.16 -15.61 21.49
CA ARG A 101 10.94 -16.39 22.72
C ARG A 101 10.60 -15.52 23.92
N ALA A 102 11.29 -14.41 24.09
CA ALA A 102 11.01 -13.46 25.17
C ALA A 102 9.58 -12.89 25.05
N SER A 103 9.16 -12.53 23.85
CA SER A 103 7.86 -11.89 23.61
C SER A 103 6.65 -12.83 23.84
N ILE A 104 6.85 -14.13 23.75
CA ILE A 104 5.76 -15.13 23.90
C ILE A 104 5.74 -15.83 25.26
N LYS A 105 6.57 -15.43 26.23
CA LYS A 105 6.60 -16.03 27.59
C LYS A 105 5.21 -16.04 28.26
N ASN A 106 4.41 -15.00 28.02
CA ASN A 106 3.05 -14.85 28.55
C ASN A 106 1.98 -15.23 27.52
N GLY A 107 2.28 -16.18 26.62
CA GLY A 107 1.38 -16.66 25.58
C GLY A 107 1.69 -16.08 24.20
N LYS A 108 1.15 -16.74 23.17
CA LYS A 108 1.34 -16.35 21.76
C LYS A 108 0.77 -14.95 21.51
N LEU A 109 1.52 -14.11 20.79
CA LEU A 109 1.07 -12.77 20.42
C LEU A 109 0.14 -12.77 19.19
N VAL A 110 0.35 -13.66 18.23
CA VAL A 110 -0.31 -13.67 16.94
C VAL A 110 -1.21 -14.89 16.79
N ALA A 111 -2.47 -14.65 16.47
CA ALA A 111 -3.46 -15.68 16.18
C ALA A 111 -3.45 -16.08 14.70
N LYS A 112 -3.32 -15.09 13.79
CA LYS A 112 -3.38 -15.30 12.34
C LYS A 112 -2.39 -14.39 11.62
N ILE A 113 -1.78 -14.93 10.55
CA ILE A 113 -0.92 -14.19 9.62
C ILE A 113 -1.49 -14.33 8.22
N GLU A 114 -1.69 -13.20 7.55
CA GLU A 114 -1.99 -13.15 6.12
C GLU A 114 -0.86 -12.42 5.42
N SER A 115 -0.47 -12.93 4.25
CA SER A 115 0.61 -12.40 3.44
C SER A 115 0.15 -12.32 1.99
N THR A 116 0.51 -11.21 1.34
CA THR A 116 0.24 -10.99 -0.09
C THR A 116 1.44 -10.29 -0.70
N PHE A 117 2.06 -10.95 -1.66
CA PHE A 117 3.14 -10.37 -2.45
C PHE A 117 2.58 -9.44 -3.51
N LEU A 118 3.26 -8.31 -3.70
CA LEU A 118 2.77 -7.19 -4.48
C LEU A 118 3.85 -6.66 -5.41
N LYS A 119 3.42 -6.12 -6.55
CA LYS A 119 4.21 -5.23 -7.41
C LYS A 119 3.51 -3.88 -7.55
N THR A 120 4.27 -2.80 -7.69
CA THR A 120 3.70 -1.47 -7.94
C THR A 120 3.00 -1.42 -9.29
N THR A 121 1.97 -0.58 -9.37
CA THR A 121 1.43 -0.16 -10.66
C THR A 121 2.35 0.88 -11.29
N ASP A 122 2.27 1.09 -12.60
CA ASP A 122 3.05 2.08 -13.36
C ASP A 122 2.74 3.54 -12.97
N TYR A 123 1.60 3.79 -12.33
CA TYR A 123 1.18 5.10 -11.82
C TYR A 123 1.35 5.25 -10.30
N SER A 124 1.89 4.26 -9.62
CA SER A 124 2.19 4.38 -8.18
C SER A 124 3.23 5.48 -7.97
N PRO A 125 3.02 6.42 -7.04
CA PRO A 125 4.10 7.33 -6.68
C PRO A 125 5.28 6.54 -6.10
N LYS A 126 6.47 7.14 -6.19
CA LYS A 126 7.66 6.60 -5.50
C LYS A 126 7.35 6.44 -4.01
N ILE A 127 7.53 5.22 -3.51
CA ILE A 127 7.25 4.91 -2.13
C ILE A 127 8.42 5.40 -1.28
N GLU A 128 8.15 6.42 -0.46
CA GLU A 128 9.13 7.00 0.44
C GLU A 128 8.68 6.82 1.88
N SER A 129 9.61 6.42 2.75
CA SER A 129 9.38 6.43 4.19
C SER A 129 9.24 7.88 4.66
N THR A 130 8.05 8.27 5.09
CA THR A 130 7.81 9.61 5.61
C THR A 130 7.52 9.54 7.11
N ILE A 131 8.54 9.83 7.93
CA ILE A 131 8.31 10.19 9.33
C ILE A 131 7.87 11.66 9.31
N THR A 132 6.58 11.90 9.44
CA THR A 132 6.06 13.27 9.53
C THR A 132 5.89 13.67 10.99
N LYS A 133 6.24 14.93 11.33
CA LYS A 133 5.96 15.50 12.66
C LYS A 133 4.45 15.58 12.96
N ASN A 134 3.62 15.58 11.91
CA ASN A 134 2.17 15.62 12.02
C ASN A 134 1.60 14.25 11.63
N PRO A 135 1.04 13.47 12.56
CA PRO A 135 0.44 12.19 12.28
C PRO A 135 -0.72 12.35 11.27
N ARG A 136 -0.76 11.46 10.28
CA ARG A 136 -1.83 11.38 9.28
C ARG A 136 -2.68 10.14 9.55
N ILE A 137 -3.90 10.16 9.05
CA ILE A 137 -4.71 8.95 8.92
C ILE A 137 -4.46 8.37 7.52
N PHE A 138 -4.16 7.09 7.48
CA PHE A 138 -4.04 6.33 6.24
C PHE A 138 -5.31 5.53 5.98
N GLU A 139 -5.55 5.17 4.75
CA GLU A 139 -6.66 4.31 4.36
C GLU A 139 -6.13 3.25 3.38
N LEU A 140 -6.13 1.99 3.83
CA LEU A 140 -5.84 0.84 2.99
C LEU A 140 -7.12 0.42 2.29
N ARG A 141 -7.07 0.32 0.98
CA ARG A 141 -8.22 -0.07 0.15
C ARG A 141 -7.89 -1.26 -0.73
N THR A 142 -8.84 -2.16 -0.86
CA THR A 142 -8.75 -3.33 -1.75
C THR A 142 -9.96 -3.34 -2.68
N TYR A 143 -9.70 -3.32 -3.97
CA TYR A 143 -10.69 -3.39 -5.03
C TYR A 143 -10.55 -4.72 -5.76
N VAL A 144 -11.62 -5.48 -5.87
CA VAL A 144 -11.68 -6.69 -6.68
C VAL A 144 -12.52 -6.40 -7.91
N THR A 145 -11.94 -6.59 -9.08
CA THR A 145 -12.63 -6.35 -10.35
C THR A 145 -13.41 -7.57 -10.82
N ALA A 146 -14.39 -7.36 -11.69
CA ALA A 146 -14.92 -8.41 -12.53
C ALA A 146 -13.80 -8.97 -13.43
N ASN A 147 -14.02 -10.14 -14.02
CA ASN A 147 -13.04 -10.78 -14.90
C ASN A 147 -12.59 -9.82 -16.01
N ASP A 148 -11.30 -9.81 -16.28
CA ASP A 148 -10.65 -9.02 -17.34
C ASP A 148 -10.87 -7.50 -17.25
N ARG A 149 -11.18 -6.97 -16.04
CA ARG A 149 -11.44 -5.54 -15.84
C ARG A 149 -10.37 -4.80 -15.03
N LEU A 150 -9.28 -5.48 -14.65
CA LEU A 150 -8.21 -4.84 -13.86
C LEU A 150 -7.52 -3.73 -14.65
N ASP A 151 -7.25 -3.93 -15.93
CA ASP A 151 -6.62 -2.91 -16.79
C ASP A 151 -7.51 -1.67 -16.96
N ASN A 152 -8.83 -1.86 -17.07
CA ASN A 152 -9.78 -0.73 -17.10
C ASN A 152 -9.79 0.03 -15.77
N LEU A 153 -9.67 -0.68 -14.65
CA LEU A 153 -9.56 -0.04 -13.34
C LEU A 153 -8.26 0.75 -13.22
N ASN A 154 -7.13 0.14 -13.61
CA ASN A 154 -5.82 0.79 -13.58
C ASN A 154 -5.78 2.02 -14.48
N ALA A 155 -6.31 1.94 -15.70
CA ALA A 155 -6.42 3.08 -16.60
C ALA A 155 -7.22 4.23 -15.95
N ARG A 156 -8.37 3.93 -15.34
CA ARG A 156 -9.15 4.96 -14.65
C ARG A 156 -8.38 5.61 -13.49
N PHE A 157 -7.60 4.84 -12.74
CA PHE A 157 -6.77 5.39 -11.65
C PHE A 157 -5.65 6.27 -12.21
N ARG A 158 -4.91 5.79 -13.17
CA ARG A 158 -3.80 6.49 -13.84
C ARG A 158 -4.25 7.82 -14.44
N ASP A 159 -5.29 7.77 -15.24
CA ASP A 159 -5.67 8.88 -16.10
C ASP A 159 -6.55 9.92 -15.40
N HIS A 160 -7.22 9.52 -14.30
CA HIS A 160 -8.20 10.38 -13.65
C HIS A 160 -8.16 10.33 -12.12
N THR A 161 -8.30 9.13 -11.50
CA THR A 161 -8.64 9.01 -10.08
C THR A 161 -7.56 9.59 -9.18
N CYS A 162 -6.29 9.29 -9.45
CA CYS A 162 -5.17 9.76 -8.63
C CYS A 162 -5.13 11.29 -8.57
N LYS A 163 -5.31 11.95 -9.69
CA LYS A 163 -5.33 13.42 -9.76
C LYS A 163 -6.53 14.03 -9.04
N ILE A 164 -7.71 13.41 -9.20
CA ILE A 164 -8.92 13.88 -8.51
C ILE A 164 -8.80 13.69 -7.00
N PHE A 165 -8.17 12.59 -6.53
CA PHE A 165 -7.85 12.41 -5.10
C PHE A 165 -7.02 13.58 -4.55
N GLU A 166 -5.96 13.99 -5.24
CA GLU A 166 -5.13 15.13 -4.85
C GLU A 166 -5.92 16.43 -4.76
N ASN A 167 -6.77 16.70 -5.75
CA ASN A 167 -7.62 17.89 -5.79
C ASN A 167 -8.57 17.97 -4.57
N HIS A 168 -8.93 16.81 -4.01
CA HIS A 168 -9.76 16.70 -2.81
C HIS A 168 -8.95 16.48 -1.52
N GLY A 169 -7.62 16.73 -1.53
CA GLY A 169 -6.77 16.67 -0.34
C GLY A 169 -6.42 15.27 0.16
N MET A 170 -6.62 14.25 -0.67
CA MET A 170 -6.13 12.90 -0.44
C MET A 170 -4.72 12.76 -1.03
N LYS A 171 -3.75 12.34 -0.22
CA LYS A 171 -2.40 12.08 -0.72
C LYS A 171 -2.31 10.65 -1.22
N ASN A 172 -1.91 10.46 -2.47
CA ASN A 172 -1.56 9.14 -3.01
C ASN A 172 -0.27 8.66 -2.33
N VAL A 173 -0.28 7.44 -1.78
CA VAL A 173 0.88 6.86 -1.06
C VAL A 173 1.49 5.74 -1.86
N ALA A 174 0.69 4.74 -2.25
CA ALA A 174 1.16 3.63 -3.06
C ALA A 174 -0.01 2.85 -3.68
N TYR A 175 0.25 2.25 -4.84
CA TYR A 175 -0.69 1.43 -5.60
C TYR A 175 -0.01 0.15 -6.05
N TRP A 176 -0.63 -1.00 -5.77
CA TRP A 176 -0.08 -2.31 -6.06
C TRP A 176 -1.13 -3.26 -6.64
N THR A 177 -0.63 -4.26 -7.36
CA THR A 177 -1.38 -5.47 -7.70
C THR A 177 -0.71 -6.68 -7.04
N PRO A 178 -1.46 -7.70 -6.56
CA PRO A 178 -0.87 -8.97 -6.14
C PRO A 178 -0.08 -9.62 -7.28
N THR A 179 0.94 -10.41 -6.92
CA THR A 179 1.73 -11.16 -7.91
C THR A 179 1.30 -12.62 -8.03
N ASP A 180 0.65 -13.16 -6.98
CA ASP A 180 0.27 -14.56 -6.93
C ASP A 180 -1.20 -14.74 -7.37
N GLU A 181 -1.50 -15.72 -8.22
CA GLU A 181 -2.84 -15.97 -8.78
C GLU A 181 -3.91 -16.19 -7.70
N ASN A 182 -3.58 -17.01 -6.69
CA ASN A 182 -4.47 -17.30 -5.57
C ASN A 182 -4.70 -16.10 -4.65
N LYS A 183 -4.04 -14.96 -4.91
CA LYS A 183 -4.20 -13.67 -4.21
C LYS A 183 -4.85 -12.61 -5.10
N GLY A 184 -5.26 -12.99 -6.31
CA GLY A 184 -5.98 -12.12 -7.23
C GLY A 184 -5.09 -11.24 -8.10
N SER A 185 -3.97 -11.76 -8.60
CA SER A 185 -3.06 -11.03 -9.50
C SER A 185 -3.75 -10.47 -10.75
N ALA A 186 -4.77 -11.19 -11.25
CA ALA A 186 -5.53 -10.81 -12.45
C ALA A 186 -6.68 -9.82 -12.20
N ASN A 187 -7.07 -9.58 -10.93
CA ASN A 187 -8.31 -8.84 -10.65
C ASN A 187 -8.30 -7.96 -9.41
N THR A 188 -7.14 -7.72 -8.79
CA THR A 188 -7.10 -6.99 -7.52
C THR A 188 -6.16 -5.79 -7.58
N LEU A 189 -6.68 -4.63 -7.18
CA LEU A 189 -5.90 -3.42 -6.90
C LEU A 189 -5.91 -3.18 -5.39
N ILE A 190 -4.72 -3.03 -4.79
CA ILE A 190 -4.52 -2.66 -3.39
C ILE A 190 -3.81 -1.33 -3.36
N TYR A 191 -4.30 -0.38 -2.56
CA TYR A 191 -3.65 0.91 -2.47
C TYR A 191 -3.79 1.56 -1.10
N ILE A 192 -2.89 2.48 -0.82
CA ILE A 192 -2.92 3.33 0.37
C ILE A 192 -2.99 4.79 -0.06
N ILE A 193 -3.92 5.50 0.53
CA ILE A 193 -4.00 6.96 0.50
C ILE A 193 -3.91 7.50 1.93
N SER A 194 -3.62 8.79 2.08
CA SER A 194 -3.63 9.39 3.41
C SER A 194 -4.38 10.72 3.45
N HIS A 195 -4.95 11.01 4.61
CA HIS A 195 -5.71 12.21 4.91
C HIS A 195 -5.07 12.96 6.09
N LYS A 196 -5.32 14.26 6.21
CA LYS A 196 -4.83 15.05 7.34
C LYS A 196 -5.29 14.48 8.68
N ASN A 197 -6.56 14.08 8.75
CA ASN A 197 -7.20 13.43 9.91
C ASN A 197 -8.50 12.75 9.47
N GLN A 198 -9.17 12.04 10.38
CA GLN A 198 -10.38 11.27 10.08
C GLN A 198 -11.59 12.15 9.67
N ASN A 199 -11.73 13.34 10.24
CA ASN A 199 -12.79 14.27 9.83
C ASN A 199 -12.55 14.79 8.41
N GLN A 200 -11.29 15.12 8.09
CA GLN A 200 -10.94 15.53 6.74
C GLN A 200 -11.14 14.41 5.75
N ALA A 201 -10.90 13.14 6.12
CA ALA A 201 -11.18 12.00 5.25
C ALA A 201 -12.64 11.97 4.80
N LYS A 202 -13.60 12.17 5.72
CA LYS A 202 -15.03 12.23 5.38
C LYS A 202 -15.34 13.34 4.36
N ASN A 203 -14.78 14.53 4.57
CA ASN A 203 -14.98 15.67 3.68
C ASN A 203 -14.35 15.43 2.30
N ASN A 204 -13.14 14.86 2.27
CA ASN A 204 -12.43 14.54 1.03
C ASN A 204 -13.23 13.53 0.19
N TRP A 205 -13.74 12.47 0.81
CA TRP A 205 -14.59 11.48 0.12
C TRP A 205 -15.91 12.09 -0.36
N LYS A 206 -16.55 12.93 0.45
CA LYS A 206 -17.79 13.63 0.03
C LYS A 206 -17.52 14.50 -1.20
N GLY A 207 -16.43 15.29 -1.18
CA GLY A 207 -16.03 16.11 -2.32
C GLY A 207 -15.74 15.27 -3.57
N PHE A 208 -14.93 14.22 -3.43
CA PHE A 208 -14.58 13.31 -4.53
C PHE A 208 -15.81 12.66 -5.18
N ILE A 209 -16.75 12.14 -4.38
CA ILE A 209 -17.94 11.45 -4.93
C ILE A 209 -18.85 12.43 -5.70
N SER A 210 -18.89 13.70 -5.29
CA SER A 210 -19.69 14.74 -5.95
C SER A 210 -18.97 15.44 -7.11
N ASP A 211 -17.68 15.17 -7.30
CA ASP A 211 -16.87 15.79 -8.36
C ASP A 211 -17.34 15.37 -9.77
N GLU A 212 -17.58 16.36 -10.64
CA GLU A 212 -18.09 16.11 -12.00
C GLU A 212 -17.07 15.39 -12.89
N ALA A 213 -15.76 15.65 -12.72
CA ALA A 213 -14.72 14.94 -13.45
C ALA A 213 -14.68 13.46 -13.03
N TRP A 214 -14.85 13.20 -11.73
CA TRP A 214 -14.99 11.83 -11.22
C TRP A 214 -16.22 11.13 -11.79
N LYS A 215 -17.40 11.76 -11.75
CA LYS A 215 -18.63 11.19 -12.31
C LYS A 215 -18.47 10.83 -13.77
N LYS A 216 -17.87 11.74 -14.57
CA LYS A 216 -17.59 11.53 -16.00
C LYS A 216 -16.62 10.36 -16.21
N ALA A 217 -15.49 10.32 -15.49
CA ALA A 217 -14.50 9.26 -15.61
C ALA A 217 -15.10 7.90 -15.20
N ARG A 218 -15.86 7.87 -14.10
CA ARG A 218 -16.56 6.66 -13.66
C ARG A 218 -17.56 6.17 -14.71
N ALA A 219 -18.41 7.04 -15.22
CA ALA A 219 -19.41 6.69 -16.25
C ALA A 219 -18.75 6.14 -17.52
N ALA A 220 -17.67 6.78 -17.99
CA ALA A 220 -16.91 6.33 -19.16
C ALA A 220 -16.31 4.92 -18.90
N SER A 221 -15.76 4.67 -17.72
CA SER A 221 -15.09 3.41 -17.40
C SER A 221 -16.02 2.20 -17.26
N VAL A 222 -17.32 2.41 -17.11
CA VAL A 222 -18.30 1.32 -16.95
C VAL A 222 -19.21 1.13 -18.16
N LYS A 223 -18.93 1.80 -19.30
CA LYS A 223 -19.74 1.67 -20.53
C LYS A 223 -19.85 0.22 -20.99
N ASP A 224 -18.75 -0.53 -20.89
CA ASP A 224 -18.67 -1.94 -21.29
C ASP A 224 -18.93 -2.90 -20.13
N GLY A 225 -19.68 -2.45 -19.12
CA GLY A 225 -20.05 -3.26 -17.96
C GLY A 225 -19.35 -2.84 -16.65
N LYS A 226 -19.74 -3.48 -15.58
CA LYS A 226 -19.19 -3.20 -14.25
C LYS A 226 -17.69 -3.47 -14.18
N ILE A 227 -16.94 -2.57 -13.58
CA ILE A 227 -15.50 -2.79 -13.30
C ILE A 227 -15.34 -3.63 -12.03
N LEU A 228 -16.05 -3.32 -10.96
CA LEU A 228 -15.89 -3.97 -9.67
C LEU A 228 -16.85 -5.15 -9.51
N ALA A 229 -16.32 -6.29 -9.07
CA ALA A 229 -17.10 -7.48 -8.73
C ALA A 229 -17.86 -7.30 -7.41
N SER A 230 -17.30 -6.54 -6.47
CA SER A 230 -17.88 -6.30 -5.14
C SER A 230 -17.60 -4.86 -4.67
N ALA A 231 -18.27 -4.48 -3.59
CA ALA A 231 -17.96 -3.21 -2.93
C ALA A 231 -16.49 -3.17 -2.47
N PRO A 232 -15.81 -2.03 -2.59
CA PRO A 232 -14.45 -1.87 -2.09
C PRO A 232 -14.34 -2.15 -0.59
N LYS A 233 -13.30 -2.89 -0.20
CA LYS A 233 -12.94 -3.03 1.22
C LYS A 233 -12.01 -1.88 1.59
N ASN A 234 -12.20 -1.31 2.77
CA ASN A 234 -11.32 -0.27 3.28
C ASN A 234 -11.10 -0.39 4.80
N VAL A 235 -9.93 0.05 5.23
CA VAL A 235 -9.56 0.11 6.65
C VAL A 235 -8.82 1.43 6.89
N PHE A 236 -9.29 2.23 7.84
CA PHE A 236 -8.55 3.39 8.32
C PHE A 236 -7.45 2.95 9.28
N LEU A 237 -6.26 3.54 9.11
CA LEU A 237 -5.01 3.14 9.74
C LEU A 237 -4.35 4.35 10.42
N LYS A 238 -3.66 4.09 11.52
CA LYS A 238 -2.87 5.07 12.29
C LYS A 238 -1.48 4.50 12.59
#